data_64349fbd203744dbd8ea8381b88e9e6e
#
_entry.id   64349fbd203744dbd8ea8381b88e9e6e
#
_cell.length_a   1.000
_cell.length_b   1.000
_cell.length_c   1.000
_cell.angle_alpha   90.00
_cell.angle_beta   90.00
_cell.angle_gamma   90.00
#
_symmetry.space_group_name_H-M   'P 1'
#
loop_
_entity.id
_entity.type
_entity.pdbx_description
1 polymer ?
#
loop_
_entity_poly.entity_id
_entity_poly.type
_entity_poly.pdbx_seq_one_letter_code
_entity_poly.pdbx_strand_id
1 'polypeptide(L)'
;MSMIQDFSSRAACRVVGGVYDFAASGFPAVVRIETTNACNARCTICPHQSMTRPVVTMDEGLFRWLVDECAAWECREIHLHNFGEPLLDRRLEDRIRYAKAQGIAKLKVFSNGSLLTEERARGLVEAGLDEIKISFDGASREEFEAIRRPLKFDRIVENIARLVEIRNAAGSKLSVLVACCSTSDKTATMRELERIVDGFSFGRVHNWGGGEFAERPRGVRKSCSRLWRTFTVLSDGRVALCCLDYDARHVLGRIALDTTIRDVWTGEEYTRVRSLHREARQDEIPLCSRCTKSFF
;
A
#
# COMPACT_ATOMS: atom_id res chain seq x y z
N MET A 1 30.77 -4.41 -2.88
CA MET A 1 30.16 -5.68 -3.34
C MET A 1 31.27 -6.51 -3.98
N SER A 2 31.36 -7.81 -3.70
CA SER A 2 32.35 -8.68 -4.39
C SER A 2 31.94 -8.89 -5.84
N MET A 3 32.88 -9.20 -6.74
CA MET A 3 32.59 -9.54 -8.15
C MET A 3 31.58 -10.68 -8.29
N ILE A 4 31.62 -11.65 -7.38
CA ILE A 4 30.68 -12.79 -7.36
C ILE A 4 29.26 -12.31 -7.03
N GLN A 5 29.09 -11.39 -6.08
CA GLN A 5 27.77 -10.83 -5.75
C GLN A 5 27.20 -10.00 -6.89
N ASP A 6 28.04 -9.27 -7.63
CA ASP A 6 27.60 -8.50 -8.79
C ASP A 6 27.13 -9.40 -9.92
N PHE A 7 27.90 -10.46 -10.26
CA PHE A 7 27.52 -11.45 -11.27
C PHE A 7 26.20 -12.16 -10.91
N SER A 8 26.09 -12.64 -9.66
CA SER A 8 24.87 -13.30 -9.17
C SER A 8 23.64 -12.36 -9.19
N SER A 9 23.85 -11.09 -8.86
CA SER A 9 22.78 -10.09 -8.93
C SER A 9 22.34 -9.82 -10.36
N ARG A 10 23.25 -9.70 -11.32
CA ARG A 10 22.91 -9.50 -12.73
C ARG A 10 22.12 -10.68 -13.29
N ALA A 11 22.55 -11.91 -13.00
CA ALA A 11 21.84 -13.12 -13.42
C ALA A 11 20.43 -13.18 -12.80
N ALA A 12 20.33 -12.97 -11.47
CA ALA A 12 19.04 -12.97 -10.78
C ALA A 12 18.08 -11.88 -11.28
N CYS A 13 18.57 -10.67 -11.50
CA CYS A 13 17.75 -9.57 -12.04
C CYS A 13 17.22 -9.89 -13.43
N ARG A 14 18.06 -10.44 -14.32
CA ARG A 14 17.67 -10.80 -15.68
C ARG A 14 16.62 -11.91 -15.69
N VAL A 15 16.83 -12.98 -14.95
CA VAL A 15 15.89 -14.11 -14.88
C VAL A 15 14.56 -13.68 -14.26
N VAL A 16 14.61 -13.06 -13.08
CA VAL A 16 13.40 -12.63 -12.35
C VAL A 16 12.64 -11.56 -13.15
N GLY A 17 13.37 -10.60 -13.74
CA GLY A 17 12.76 -9.57 -14.60
C GLY A 17 12.11 -10.15 -15.85
N GLY A 18 12.73 -11.13 -16.50
CA GLY A 18 12.16 -11.84 -17.64
C GLY A 18 10.87 -12.59 -17.30
N VAL A 19 10.82 -13.26 -16.15
CA VAL A 19 9.58 -13.89 -15.65
C VAL A 19 8.49 -12.85 -15.44
N TYR A 20 8.83 -11.68 -14.89
CA TYR A 20 7.86 -10.61 -14.68
C TYR A 20 7.37 -10.01 -16.01
N ASP A 21 8.24 -9.83 -17.01
CA ASP A 21 7.83 -9.36 -18.34
C ASP A 21 6.85 -10.34 -18.99
N PHE A 22 7.14 -11.64 -18.92
CA PHE A 22 6.25 -12.67 -19.44
C PHE A 22 4.90 -12.69 -18.74
N ALA A 23 4.88 -12.47 -17.43
CA ALA A 23 3.65 -12.44 -16.62
C ALA A 23 2.93 -11.08 -16.66
N ALA A 24 3.56 -10.03 -17.21
CA ALA A 24 2.97 -8.70 -17.23
C ALA A 24 1.90 -8.60 -18.32
N SER A 25 0.77 -8.03 -17.95
CA SER A 25 -0.28 -7.62 -18.87
C SER A 25 -0.07 -6.16 -19.32
N GLY A 26 -0.79 -5.74 -20.35
CA GLY A 26 -0.83 -4.34 -20.81
C GLY A 26 -1.43 -3.35 -19.80
N PHE A 27 -1.87 -3.86 -18.62
CA PHE A 27 -2.44 -3.07 -17.54
C PHE A 27 -1.99 -3.62 -16.17
N PRO A 28 -1.83 -2.79 -15.11
CA PRO A 28 -1.41 -3.25 -13.79
C PRO A 28 -2.45 -4.17 -13.14
N ALA A 29 -1.98 -5.27 -12.52
CA ALA A 29 -2.86 -6.18 -11.79
C ALA A 29 -3.43 -5.57 -10.51
N VAL A 30 -2.75 -4.58 -9.94
CA VAL A 30 -3.14 -3.85 -8.73
C VAL A 30 -2.97 -2.36 -8.97
N VAL A 31 -4.02 -1.59 -8.83
CA VAL A 31 -3.96 -0.12 -8.81
C VAL A 31 -4.14 0.36 -7.37
N ARG A 32 -3.13 1.07 -6.87
CA ARG A 32 -3.20 1.73 -5.57
C ARG A 32 -3.55 3.19 -5.78
N ILE A 33 -4.64 3.62 -5.18
CA ILE A 33 -5.17 4.97 -5.24
C ILE A 33 -5.09 5.57 -3.83
N GLU A 34 -4.25 6.57 -3.66
CA GLU A 34 -4.18 7.34 -2.42
C GLU A 34 -5.35 8.32 -2.39
N THR A 35 -6.44 7.94 -1.73
CA THR A 35 -7.64 8.79 -1.66
C THR A 35 -7.40 10.07 -0.84
N THR A 36 -6.54 9.99 0.18
CA THR A 36 -6.02 11.14 0.91
C THR A 36 -4.64 10.80 1.48
N ASN A 37 -3.78 11.80 1.60
CA ASN A 37 -2.51 11.69 2.33
C ASN A 37 -2.54 12.36 3.70
N ALA A 38 -3.70 12.84 4.16
CA ALA A 38 -3.89 13.28 5.54
C ALA A 38 -3.79 12.10 6.50
N CYS A 39 -3.14 12.26 7.65
CA CYS A 39 -3.08 11.25 8.69
C CYS A 39 -3.23 11.89 10.07
N ASN A 40 -3.99 11.24 10.94
CA ASN A 40 -4.17 11.65 12.34
C ASN A 40 -3.21 10.96 13.30
N ALA A 41 -2.29 10.12 12.79
CA ALA A 41 -1.27 9.45 13.59
C ALA A 41 0.15 9.92 13.20
N ARG A 42 1.09 9.73 14.14
CA ARG A 42 2.52 10.08 14.02
C ARG A 42 3.37 8.89 14.42
N CYS A 43 3.15 7.78 13.69
CA CYS A 43 3.83 6.53 14.00
C CYS A 43 5.34 6.65 13.83
N THR A 44 6.12 6.14 14.79
CA THR A 44 7.59 6.23 14.79
C THR A 44 8.24 5.45 13.64
N ILE A 45 7.53 4.48 13.06
CA ILE A 45 7.98 3.64 11.93
C ILE A 45 7.51 4.14 10.56
N CYS A 46 6.83 5.31 10.51
CA CYS A 46 6.24 5.85 9.28
C CYS A 46 6.91 7.17 8.89
N PRO A 47 7.28 7.36 7.63
CA PRO A 47 7.93 8.58 7.16
C PRO A 47 6.95 9.74 6.92
N HIS A 48 5.66 9.57 7.23
CA HIS A 48 4.62 10.58 6.99
C HIS A 48 4.95 11.96 7.58
N GLN A 49 5.62 11.98 8.73
CA GLN A 49 6.04 13.25 9.37
C GLN A 49 7.12 14.00 8.59
N SER A 50 7.88 13.31 7.76
CA SER A 50 8.93 13.87 6.90
C SER A 50 8.43 14.16 5.48
N MET A 51 7.12 13.99 5.22
CA MET A 51 6.53 14.25 3.92
C MET A 51 6.48 15.75 3.65
N THR A 52 7.01 16.18 2.49
CA THR A 52 7.04 17.61 2.10
C THR A 52 5.95 17.98 1.11
N ARG A 53 5.31 16.98 0.47
CA ARG A 53 4.21 17.24 -0.46
C ARG A 53 2.94 17.73 0.28
N PRO A 54 2.14 18.60 -0.35
CA PRO A 54 0.91 19.13 0.26
C PRO A 54 -0.05 18.02 0.70
N VAL A 55 -0.77 18.27 1.80
CA VAL A 55 -1.87 17.40 2.23
C VAL A 55 -3.07 17.63 1.31
N VAL A 56 -3.49 16.56 0.63
CA VAL A 56 -4.57 16.61 -0.38
C VAL A 56 -5.49 15.40 -0.21
N THR A 57 -6.79 15.62 -0.39
CA THR A 57 -7.77 14.56 -0.66
C THR A 57 -8.05 14.55 -2.15
N MET A 58 -8.02 13.39 -2.77
CA MET A 58 -8.18 13.21 -4.21
C MET A 58 -9.52 13.77 -4.71
N ASP A 59 -9.47 14.49 -5.82
CA ASP A 59 -10.65 14.96 -6.52
C ASP A 59 -11.57 13.80 -6.94
N GLU A 60 -12.86 14.01 -6.89
CA GLU A 60 -13.83 12.97 -7.21
C GLU A 60 -13.85 12.61 -8.70
N GLY A 61 -13.66 13.58 -9.57
CA GLY A 61 -13.59 13.34 -11.03
C GLY A 61 -12.38 12.49 -11.36
N LEU A 62 -11.21 12.79 -10.78
CA LEU A 62 -10.00 12.00 -10.94
C LEU A 62 -10.20 10.57 -10.39
N PHE A 63 -10.83 10.42 -9.22
CA PHE A 63 -11.09 9.10 -8.66
C PHE A 63 -11.96 8.24 -9.59
N ARG A 64 -13.06 8.80 -10.09
CA ARG A 64 -13.98 8.11 -11.02
C ARG A 64 -13.27 7.73 -12.31
N TRP A 65 -12.50 8.63 -12.89
CA TRP A 65 -11.69 8.38 -14.07
C TRP A 65 -10.76 7.17 -13.90
N LEU A 66 -10.05 7.10 -12.78
CA LEU A 66 -9.18 5.98 -12.45
C LEU A 66 -9.94 4.66 -12.30
N VAL A 67 -11.10 4.67 -11.64
CA VAL A 67 -11.92 3.48 -11.42
C VAL A 67 -12.54 2.99 -12.72
N ASP A 68 -13.05 3.89 -13.57
CA ASP A 68 -13.66 3.55 -14.85
C ASP A 68 -12.64 2.87 -15.78
N GLU A 69 -11.41 3.39 -15.81
CA GLU A 69 -10.33 2.75 -16.57
C GLU A 69 -9.95 1.39 -15.98
N CYS A 70 -9.86 1.27 -14.65
CA CYS A 70 -9.62 -0.02 -13.99
C CYS A 70 -10.70 -1.05 -14.34
N ALA A 71 -11.96 -0.64 -14.40
CA ALA A 71 -13.07 -1.51 -14.77
C ALA A 71 -12.99 -1.92 -16.24
N ALA A 72 -12.73 -0.98 -17.15
CA ALA A 72 -12.59 -1.23 -18.59
C ALA A 72 -11.45 -2.22 -18.93
N TRP A 73 -10.39 -2.25 -18.11
CA TRP A 73 -9.25 -3.16 -18.26
C TRP A 73 -9.30 -4.37 -17.31
N GLU A 74 -10.42 -4.63 -16.65
CA GLU A 74 -10.61 -5.76 -15.73
C GLU A 74 -9.51 -5.84 -14.66
N CYS A 75 -9.13 -4.69 -14.09
CA CYS A 75 -8.12 -4.64 -13.02
C CYS A 75 -8.56 -5.52 -11.85
N ARG A 76 -7.68 -6.42 -11.43
CA ARG A 76 -8.03 -7.45 -10.43
C ARG A 76 -8.31 -6.87 -9.06
N GLU A 77 -7.63 -5.78 -8.67
CA GLU A 77 -7.63 -5.30 -7.31
C GLU A 77 -7.31 -3.80 -7.23
N ILE A 78 -8.12 -3.04 -6.51
CA ILE A 78 -7.83 -1.65 -6.18
C ILE A 78 -7.57 -1.52 -4.68
N HIS A 79 -6.49 -0.85 -4.32
CA HIS A 79 -6.16 -0.48 -2.94
C HIS A 79 -6.46 1.01 -2.73
N LEU A 80 -7.41 1.33 -1.86
CA LEU A 80 -7.80 2.71 -1.53
C LEU A 80 -6.99 3.25 -0.35
N HIS A 81 -5.67 3.15 -0.46
CA HIS A 81 -4.72 3.67 0.53
C HIS A 81 -3.31 3.79 -0.06
N ASN A 82 -2.51 4.66 0.52
CA ASN A 82 -1.04 4.69 0.36
C ASN A 82 -0.41 5.30 1.61
N PHE A 83 -0.07 6.59 1.61
CA PHE A 83 0.24 7.36 2.81
C PHE A 83 -1.03 8.06 3.29
N GLY A 84 -1.10 8.36 4.59
CA GLY A 84 -2.30 8.91 5.20
C GLY A 84 -3.20 7.87 5.88
N GLU A 85 -4.33 8.33 6.40
CA GLU A 85 -5.39 7.52 6.98
C GLU A 85 -6.64 7.61 6.09
N PRO A 86 -7.02 6.55 5.39
CA PRO A 86 -8.16 6.58 4.45
C PRO A 86 -9.49 6.97 5.09
N LEU A 87 -9.68 6.67 6.38
CA LEU A 87 -10.90 7.06 7.09
C LEU A 87 -11.02 8.57 7.36
N LEU A 88 -10.00 9.37 7.06
CA LEU A 88 -10.11 10.83 7.00
C LEU A 88 -10.76 11.32 5.70
N ASP A 89 -10.78 10.51 4.66
CA ASP A 89 -11.58 10.81 3.48
C ASP A 89 -13.06 10.60 3.79
N ARG A 90 -13.82 11.70 3.82
CA ARG A 90 -15.25 11.68 4.13
C ARG A 90 -16.09 10.98 3.04
N ARG A 91 -15.54 10.76 1.87
CA ARG A 91 -16.17 10.11 0.72
C ARG A 91 -15.74 8.66 0.54
N LEU A 92 -15.00 8.08 1.46
CA LEU A 92 -14.42 6.74 1.27
C LEU A 92 -15.50 5.69 0.96
N GLU A 93 -16.63 5.70 1.67
CA GLU A 93 -17.73 4.77 1.46
C GLU A 93 -18.40 4.99 0.10
N ASP A 94 -18.56 6.24 -0.34
CA ASP A 94 -19.10 6.56 -1.67
C ASP A 94 -18.17 6.10 -2.77
N ARG A 95 -16.86 6.26 -2.58
CA ARG A 95 -15.82 5.76 -3.48
C ARG A 95 -15.85 4.23 -3.59
N ILE A 96 -16.02 3.53 -2.46
CA ILE A 96 -16.15 2.07 -2.43
C ILE A 96 -17.42 1.66 -3.19
N ARG A 97 -18.58 2.25 -2.89
CA ARG A 97 -19.84 1.97 -3.61
C ARG A 97 -19.69 2.19 -5.12
N TYR A 98 -19.09 3.30 -5.50
CA TYR A 98 -18.84 3.59 -6.91
C TYR A 98 -18.00 2.51 -7.57
N ALA A 99 -16.86 2.16 -7.00
CA ALA A 99 -15.97 1.16 -7.55
C ALA A 99 -16.63 -0.23 -7.62
N LYS A 100 -17.44 -0.61 -6.62
CA LYS A 100 -18.21 -1.86 -6.66
C LYS A 100 -19.28 -1.82 -7.76
N ALA A 101 -19.95 -0.70 -7.96
CA ALA A 101 -20.93 -0.52 -9.04
C ALA A 101 -20.30 -0.62 -10.44
N GLN A 102 -19.02 -0.23 -10.60
CA GLN A 102 -18.25 -0.42 -11.83
C GLN A 102 -17.73 -1.86 -12.01
N GLY A 103 -18.01 -2.77 -11.09
CA GLY A 103 -17.63 -4.18 -11.21
C GLY A 103 -16.22 -4.51 -10.71
N ILE A 104 -15.55 -3.61 -9.97
CA ILE A 104 -14.23 -3.92 -9.39
C ILE A 104 -14.35 -5.13 -8.44
N ALA A 105 -13.62 -6.19 -8.77
CA ALA A 105 -13.73 -7.47 -8.09
C ALA A 105 -13.25 -7.39 -6.62
N LYS A 106 -12.15 -6.68 -6.36
CA LYS A 106 -11.57 -6.60 -5.02
C LYS A 106 -11.11 -5.19 -4.65
N LEU A 107 -11.68 -4.67 -3.56
CA LEU A 107 -11.30 -3.39 -2.94
C LEU A 107 -10.65 -3.63 -1.58
N LYS A 108 -9.52 -2.98 -1.35
CA LYS A 108 -8.78 -3.07 -0.08
C LYS A 108 -8.49 -1.71 0.51
N VAL A 109 -8.58 -1.64 1.83
CA VAL A 109 -8.17 -0.49 2.64
C VAL A 109 -7.15 -0.93 3.69
N PHE A 110 -6.11 -0.10 3.93
CA PHE A 110 -5.31 -0.17 5.14
C PHE A 110 -5.62 1.05 5.99
N SER A 111 -5.92 0.83 7.27
CA SER A 111 -6.28 1.87 8.22
C SER A 111 -5.50 1.71 9.53
N ASN A 112 -5.35 2.80 10.26
CA ASN A 112 -4.86 2.75 11.63
C ASN A 112 -5.97 2.38 12.64
N GLY A 113 -7.22 2.25 12.19
CA GLY A 113 -8.37 1.81 12.97
C GLY A 113 -8.95 2.84 13.94
N SER A 114 -8.33 4.01 14.11
CA SER A 114 -8.74 4.98 15.16
C SER A 114 -10.07 5.66 14.87
N LEU A 115 -10.45 5.75 13.60
CA LEU A 115 -11.68 6.40 13.14
C LEU A 115 -12.78 5.39 12.74
N LEU A 116 -12.64 4.11 13.10
CA LEU A 116 -13.67 3.09 12.92
C LEU A 116 -14.77 3.24 13.99
N THR A 117 -15.52 4.35 13.89
CA THR A 117 -16.76 4.50 14.65
C THR A 117 -17.81 3.48 14.16
N GLU A 118 -18.90 3.32 14.92
CA GLU A 118 -19.99 2.43 14.48
C GLU A 118 -20.56 2.84 13.12
N GLU A 119 -20.76 4.14 12.90
CA GLU A 119 -21.24 4.69 11.64
C GLU A 119 -20.29 4.35 10.48
N ARG A 120 -18.98 4.58 10.65
CA ARG A 120 -17.97 4.25 9.63
C ARG A 120 -17.91 2.75 9.36
N ALA A 121 -17.96 1.92 10.41
CA ALA A 121 -17.96 0.47 10.27
C ALA A 121 -19.16 -0.03 9.46
N ARG A 122 -20.38 0.46 9.77
CA ARG A 122 -21.58 0.17 8.98
C ARG A 122 -21.44 0.64 7.54
N GLY A 123 -21.01 1.86 7.34
CA GLY A 123 -20.82 2.43 6.00
C GLY A 123 -19.85 1.63 5.13
N LEU A 124 -18.72 1.15 5.68
CA LEU A 124 -17.77 0.30 4.96
C LEU A 124 -18.36 -1.06 4.58
N VAL A 125 -19.11 -1.68 5.51
CA VAL A 125 -19.81 -2.96 5.27
C VAL A 125 -20.86 -2.80 4.19
N GLU A 126 -21.73 -1.80 4.30
CA GLU A 126 -22.81 -1.52 3.34
C GLU A 126 -22.28 -1.08 1.97
N ALA A 127 -21.13 -0.39 1.94
CA ALA A 127 -20.47 -0.01 0.68
C ALA A 127 -19.89 -1.21 -0.08
N GLY A 128 -19.74 -2.37 0.57
CA GLY A 128 -19.23 -3.59 -0.05
C GLY A 128 -17.71 -3.67 -0.10
N LEU A 129 -17.01 -3.13 0.90
CA LEU A 129 -15.55 -3.30 1.02
C LEU A 129 -15.23 -4.81 1.17
N ASP A 130 -14.20 -5.28 0.42
CA ASP A 130 -13.83 -6.70 0.44
C ASP A 130 -12.78 -7.04 1.51
N GLU A 131 -11.84 -6.12 1.78
CA GLU A 131 -10.77 -6.37 2.76
C GLU A 131 -10.36 -5.06 3.45
N ILE A 132 -10.29 -5.10 4.77
CA ILE A 132 -9.65 -4.07 5.56
C ILE A 132 -8.48 -4.67 6.35
N LYS A 133 -7.32 -3.99 6.30
CA LYS A 133 -6.18 -4.31 7.16
C LYS A 133 -5.95 -3.21 8.17
N ILE A 134 -6.05 -3.58 9.44
CA ILE A 134 -5.77 -2.66 10.53
C ILE A 134 -4.30 -2.77 10.90
N SER A 135 -3.63 -1.64 10.86
CA SER A 135 -2.23 -1.55 11.27
C SER A 135 -2.11 -1.61 12.79
N PHE A 136 -1.51 -2.69 13.30
CA PHE A 136 -1.40 -2.95 14.74
C PHE A 136 0.00 -3.45 15.06
N ASP A 137 0.83 -2.60 15.64
CA ASP A 137 2.22 -2.90 15.98
C ASP A 137 2.41 -2.97 17.50
N GLY A 138 3.41 -3.73 17.92
CA GLY A 138 3.72 -3.95 19.34
C GLY A 138 3.12 -5.22 19.91
N ALA A 139 3.78 -5.74 20.95
CA ALA A 139 3.41 -6.93 21.71
C ALA A 139 2.63 -6.61 22.99
N SER A 140 2.55 -5.32 23.34
CA SER A 140 1.83 -4.82 24.52
C SER A 140 1.19 -3.47 24.22
N ARG A 141 0.34 -3.00 25.14
CA ARG A 141 -0.25 -1.67 25.10
C ARG A 141 0.82 -0.58 25.02
N GLU A 142 1.82 -0.67 25.85
CA GLU A 142 2.91 0.31 25.94
C GLU A 142 3.71 0.36 24.63
N GLU A 143 4.04 -0.80 24.07
CA GLU A 143 4.76 -0.91 22.81
C GLU A 143 3.92 -0.34 21.66
N PHE A 144 2.62 -0.69 21.57
CA PHE A 144 1.70 -0.14 20.59
C PHE A 144 1.63 1.37 20.66
N GLU A 145 1.36 1.94 21.85
CA GLU A 145 1.20 3.38 22.04
C GLU A 145 2.51 4.16 21.83
N ALA A 146 3.66 3.52 22.09
CA ALA A 146 4.97 4.09 21.79
C ALA A 146 5.24 4.18 20.29
N ILE A 147 4.79 3.18 19.52
CA ILE A 147 4.99 3.11 18.07
C ILE A 147 3.94 3.94 17.32
N ARG A 148 2.65 3.80 17.67
CA ARG A 148 1.50 4.31 16.91
C ARG A 148 0.88 5.59 17.50
N ARG A 149 1.72 6.56 17.84
CA ARG A 149 1.31 7.84 18.48
C ARG A 149 0.30 8.62 17.63
N PRO A 150 -0.71 9.27 18.24
CA PRO A 150 -1.13 9.23 19.64
C PRO A 150 -2.25 8.20 19.89
N LEU A 151 -2.31 7.11 19.09
CA LEU A 151 -3.38 6.13 19.13
C LEU A 151 -3.40 5.37 20.45
N LYS A 152 -4.60 4.92 20.86
CA LYS A 152 -4.83 4.18 22.10
C LYS A 152 -5.15 2.73 21.81
N PHE A 153 -4.39 1.82 22.41
CA PHE A 153 -4.49 0.38 22.20
C PHE A 153 -5.92 -0.14 22.37
N ASP A 154 -6.55 0.11 23.52
CA ASP A 154 -7.91 -0.37 23.80
C ASP A 154 -8.92 0.12 22.78
N ARG A 155 -8.82 1.38 22.40
CA ARG A 155 -9.69 1.97 21.39
C ARG A 155 -9.60 1.26 20.06
N ILE A 156 -8.40 0.85 19.65
CA ILE A 156 -8.24 0.11 18.39
C ILE A 156 -8.82 -1.28 18.51
N VAL A 157 -8.57 -1.99 19.61
CA VAL A 157 -9.16 -3.31 19.88
C VAL A 157 -10.70 -3.25 19.88
N GLU A 158 -11.28 -2.30 20.59
CA GLU A 158 -12.74 -2.06 20.62
C GLU A 158 -13.32 -1.77 19.22
N ASN A 159 -12.63 -0.92 18.45
CA ASN A 159 -13.07 -0.57 17.11
C ASN A 159 -13.02 -1.76 16.16
N ILE A 160 -11.99 -2.61 16.26
CA ILE A 160 -11.88 -3.85 15.48
C ILE A 160 -13.02 -4.81 15.87
N ALA A 161 -13.25 -5.03 17.16
CA ALA A 161 -14.30 -5.92 17.65
C ALA A 161 -15.69 -5.46 17.14
N ARG A 162 -15.98 -4.17 17.25
CA ARG A 162 -17.23 -3.57 16.75
C ARG A 162 -17.39 -3.75 15.23
N LEU A 163 -16.34 -3.53 14.45
CA LEU A 163 -16.40 -3.75 13.00
C LEU A 163 -16.76 -5.21 12.68
N VAL A 164 -16.14 -6.16 13.39
CA VAL A 164 -16.39 -7.58 13.18
C VAL A 164 -17.83 -7.96 13.59
N GLU A 165 -18.34 -7.43 14.70
CA GLU A 165 -19.74 -7.61 15.11
C GLU A 165 -20.72 -7.09 14.04
N ILE A 166 -20.51 -5.87 13.54
CA ILE A 166 -21.34 -5.26 12.49
C ILE A 166 -21.28 -6.11 11.21
N ARG A 167 -20.08 -6.51 10.78
CA ARG A 167 -19.88 -7.38 9.63
C ARG A 167 -20.67 -8.68 9.75
N ASN A 168 -20.54 -9.34 10.91
CA ASN A 168 -21.21 -10.63 11.17
C ASN A 168 -22.74 -10.47 11.19
N ALA A 169 -23.24 -9.44 11.85
CA ALA A 169 -24.67 -9.14 11.91
C ALA A 169 -25.25 -8.83 10.51
N ALA A 170 -24.50 -8.23 9.63
CA ALA A 170 -24.89 -7.95 8.25
C ALA A 170 -24.69 -9.15 7.29
N GLY A 171 -24.10 -10.26 7.74
CA GLY A 171 -23.75 -11.40 6.87
C GLY A 171 -22.74 -11.03 5.78
N SER A 172 -21.94 -9.97 5.98
CA SER A 172 -20.98 -9.47 5.01
C SER A 172 -19.75 -10.36 4.92
N LYS A 173 -19.15 -10.43 3.71
CA LYS A 173 -17.91 -11.15 3.43
C LYS A 173 -16.65 -10.30 3.62
N LEU A 174 -16.75 -9.12 4.22
CA LEU A 174 -15.61 -8.25 4.51
C LEU A 174 -14.55 -9.02 5.31
N SER A 175 -13.35 -9.14 4.75
CA SER A 175 -12.21 -9.72 5.47
C SER A 175 -11.56 -8.65 6.35
N VAL A 176 -11.46 -8.92 7.65
CA VAL A 176 -10.83 -8.03 8.64
C VAL A 176 -9.51 -8.64 9.08
N LEU A 177 -8.41 -8.05 8.64
CA LEU A 177 -7.05 -8.53 8.91
C LEU A 177 -6.27 -7.54 9.76
N VAL A 178 -5.30 -8.04 10.49
CA VAL A 178 -4.33 -7.23 11.23
C VAL A 178 -2.97 -7.28 10.54
N ALA A 179 -2.35 -6.11 10.36
CA ALA A 179 -1.02 -5.98 9.80
C ALA A 179 -0.06 -5.43 10.86
N CYS A 180 1.01 -6.16 11.12
CA CYS A 180 2.07 -5.80 12.06
C CYS A 180 3.43 -5.79 11.35
N CYS A 181 4.16 -4.69 11.44
CA CYS A 181 5.51 -4.55 10.88
C CYS A 181 6.58 -4.43 11.98
N SER A 182 6.20 -4.11 13.21
CA SER A 182 7.09 -3.91 14.34
C SER A 182 6.49 -4.48 15.59
N THR A 183 7.12 -5.51 16.15
CA THR A 183 6.75 -6.14 17.42
C THR A 183 7.93 -6.92 17.99
N SER A 184 8.05 -6.91 19.31
CA SER A 184 9.01 -7.73 20.05
C SER A 184 8.55 -9.20 20.15
N ASP A 185 7.22 -9.45 20.14
CA ASP A 185 6.64 -10.80 20.26
C ASP A 185 5.35 -10.91 19.42
N LYS A 186 5.38 -11.73 18.36
CA LYS A 186 4.24 -11.95 17.48
C LYS A 186 3.07 -12.64 18.18
N THR A 187 3.36 -13.58 19.07
CA THR A 187 2.32 -14.31 19.81
C THR A 187 1.57 -13.39 20.75
N ALA A 188 2.28 -12.53 21.46
CA ALA A 188 1.68 -11.53 22.32
C ALA A 188 0.84 -10.52 21.50
N THR A 189 1.33 -10.08 20.33
CA THR A 189 0.57 -9.21 19.41
C THR A 189 -0.76 -9.82 18.97
N MET A 190 -0.80 -11.14 18.75
CA MET A 190 -2.01 -11.82 18.30
C MET A 190 -3.05 -12.04 19.41
N ARG A 191 -2.60 -12.20 20.65
CA ARG A 191 -3.40 -12.69 21.79
C ARG A 191 -4.74 -11.98 21.96
N GLU A 192 -4.76 -10.65 21.82
CA GLU A 192 -5.96 -9.84 22.02
C GLU A 192 -6.96 -9.93 20.86
N LEU A 193 -6.49 -10.30 19.66
CA LEU A 193 -7.26 -10.20 18.43
C LEU A 193 -7.47 -11.54 17.69
N GLU A 194 -6.76 -12.62 18.09
CA GLU A 194 -6.77 -13.90 17.35
C GLU A 194 -8.15 -14.57 17.24
N ARG A 195 -9.05 -14.27 18.20
CA ARG A 195 -10.43 -14.79 18.20
C ARG A 195 -11.42 -13.83 17.55
N ILE A 196 -10.96 -12.67 17.12
CA ILE A 196 -11.81 -11.59 16.60
C ILE A 196 -11.63 -11.47 15.09
N VAL A 197 -10.37 -11.39 14.63
CA VAL A 197 -10.04 -11.09 13.22
C VAL A 197 -9.88 -12.37 12.39
N ASP A 198 -9.97 -12.21 11.06
CA ASP A 198 -9.84 -13.33 10.13
C ASP A 198 -8.38 -13.75 9.89
N GLY A 199 -7.41 -12.95 10.31
CA GLY A 199 -6.00 -13.32 10.21
C GLY A 199 -5.01 -12.18 10.43
N PHE A 200 -3.73 -12.56 10.40
CA PHE A 200 -2.60 -11.68 10.67
C PHE A 200 -1.61 -11.67 9.51
N SER A 201 -1.00 -10.52 9.29
CA SER A 201 0.08 -10.33 8.32
C SER A 201 1.27 -9.69 9.03
N PHE A 202 2.36 -10.45 9.21
CA PHE A 202 3.59 -9.93 9.78
C PHE A 202 4.58 -9.54 8.69
N GLY A 203 5.11 -8.34 8.80
CA GLY A 203 6.10 -7.79 7.92
C GLY A 203 7.37 -7.36 8.66
N ARG A 204 8.19 -6.57 7.98
CA ARG A 204 9.30 -5.83 8.58
C ARG A 204 9.09 -4.36 8.29
N VAL A 205 9.56 -3.51 9.19
CA VAL A 205 9.59 -2.06 8.96
C VAL A 205 10.35 -1.79 7.67
N HIS A 206 9.79 -0.92 6.85
CA HIS A 206 10.43 -0.53 5.60
C HIS A 206 11.49 0.53 5.84
N ASN A 207 12.54 0.50 5.05
CA ASN A 207 13.53 1.59 5.04
C ASN A 207 13.14 2.75 4.10
N TRP A 208 11.93 2.77 3.58
CA TRP A 208 11.34 3.83 2.77
C TRP A 208 12.26 4.36 1.66
N GLY A 209 12.97 3.44 0.98
CA GLY A 209 13.90 3.79 -0.09
C GLY A 209 15.23 4.40 0.39
N GLY A 210 15.66 4.09 1.61
CA GLY A 210 16.97 4.51 2.12
C GLY A 210 16.96 5.65 3.13
N GLY A 211 15.79 5.92 3.75
CA GLY A 211 15.67 6.84 4.89
C GLY A 211 16.29 6.31 6.17
N GLU A 212 16.12 7.04 7.28
CA GLU A 212 16.76 6.82 8.60
C GLU A 212 16.49 5.45 9.25
N PHE A 213 15.47 4.70 8.78
CA PHE A 213 15.10 3.38 9.32
C PHE A 213 15.90 2.23 8.69
N ALA A 214 17.02 2.52 8.03
CA ALA A 214 17.61 1.58 7.09
C ALA A 214 18.69 0.69 7.69
N GLU A 215 18.42 -0.60 7.81
CA GLU A 215 19.45 -1.59 7.60
C GLU A 215 19.98 -1.48 6.14
N ARG A 216 21.30 -1.61 5.96
CA ARG A 216 21.86 -1.71 4.61
C ARG A 216 21.36 -2.98 3.95
N PRO A 217 20.91 -2.93 2.69
CA PRO A 217 20.49 -4.13 2.00
C PRO A 217 21.64 -5.12 1.91
N ARG A 218 21.35 -6.39 2.20
CA ARG A 218 22.32 -7.50 2.10
C ARG A 218 21.75 -8.58 1.19
N GLY A 219 22.62 -9.35 0.55
CA GLY A 219 22.24 -10.49 -0.29
C GLY A 219 22.33 -10.20 -1.79
N VAL A 220 21.75 -11.11 -2.57
CA VAL A 220 21.69 -11.01 -4.04
C VAL A 220 20.56 -10.10 -4.46
N ARG A 221 20.85 -9.10 -5.27
CA ARG A 221 19.86 -8.16 -5.80
C ARG A 221 18.98 -8.86 -6.86
N LYS A 222 17.69 -8.53 -6.86
CA LYS A 222 16.72 -9.02 -7.85
C LYS A 222 15.83 -7.89 -8.38
N SER A 223 15.17 -8.12 -9.51
CA SER A 223 14.13 -7.25 -10.02
C SER A 223 12.97 -7.15 -9.02
N CYS A 224 12.42 -5.95 -8.84
CA CYS A 224 11.31 -5.71 -7.90
C CYS A 224 9.96 -5.95 -8.58
N SER A 225 9.18 -6.92 -8.11
CA SER A 225 7.87 -7.28 -8.68
C SER A 225 6.85 -6.13 -8.72
N ARG A 226 7.02 -5.11 -7.88
CA ARG A 226 6.09 -3.97 -7.83
C ARG A 226 6.00 -3.23 -9.15
N LEU A 227 7.12 -3.11 -9.88
CA LEU A 227 7.16 -2.43 -11.17
C LEU A 227 6.37 -3.14 -12.28
N TRP A 228 6.03 -4.41 -12.09
CA TRP A 228 5.27 -5.23 -13.05
C TRP A 228 3.87 -5.59 -12.58
N ARG A 229 3.49 -5.21 -11.36
CA ARG A 229 2.21 -5.63 -10.77
C ARG A 229 1.39 -4.50 -10.20
N THR A 230 2.04 -3.45 -9.67
CA THR A 230 1.36 -2.43 -8.88
C THR A 230 1.61 -1.05 -9.46
N PHE A 231 0.54 -0.35 -9.76
CA PHE A 231 0.54 1.05 -10.14
C PHE A 231 0.12 1.90 -8.92
N THR A 232 0.81 3.00 -8.65
CA THR A 232 0.53 3.83 -7.48
C THR A 232 0.22 5.26 -7.89
N VAL A 233 -1.03 5.67 -7.71
CA VAL A 233 -1.50 7.05 -7.95
C VAL A 233 -1.64 7.76 -6.62
N LEU A 234 -0.98 8.91 -6.50
CA LEU A 234 -1.06 9.78 -5.35
C LEU A 234 -2.33 10.65 -5.41
N SER A 235 -2.70 11.23 -4.27
CA SER A 235 -3.92 12.03 -4.13
C SER A 235 -4.01 13.25 -5.06
N ASP A 236 -2.88 13.70 -5.60
CA ASP A 236 -2.79 14.80 -6.56
C ASP A 236 -2.66 14.35 -8.04
N GLY A 237 -2.83 13.05 -8.31
CA GLY A 237 -2.76 12.47 -9.65
C GLY A 237 -1.36 12.08 -10.13
N ARG A 238 -0.29 12.43 -9.40
CA ARG A 238 1.06 11.95 -9.76
C ARG A 238 1.17 10.45 -9.59
N VAL A 239 1.91 9.81 -10.48
CA VAL A 239 2.20 8.38 -10.43
C VAL A 239 3.57 8.18 -9.81
N ALA A 240 3.62 7.64 -8.60
CA ALA A 240 4.86 7.35 -7.89
C ALA A 240 5.50 6.05 -8.38
N LEU A 241 6.82 5.96 -8.35
CA LEU A 241 7.58 4.77 -8.70
C LEU A 241 7.05 3.51 -7.99
N CYS A 242 6.73 3.62 -6.72
CA CYS A 242 6.11 2.57 -5.93
C CYS A 242 5.51 3.12 -4.62
N CYS A 243 4.81 2.27 -3.89
CA CYS A 243 4.19 2.63 -2.61
C CYS A 243 5.17 3.00 -1.47
N LEU A 244 6.47 2.97 -1.67
CA LEU A 244 7.47 3.43 -0.69
C LEU A 244 7.94 4.86 -0.97
N ASP A 245 7.55 5.43 -2.10
CA ASP A 245 7.85 6.81 -2.47
C ASP A 245 6.83 7.77 -1.84
N TYR A 246 6.99 8.00 -0.54
CA TYR A 246 6.05 8.79 0.25
C TYR A 246 6.01 10.27 -0.14
N ASP A 247 7.08 10.75 -0.74
CA ASP A 247 7.26 12.17 -1.06
C ASP A 247 7.24 12.47 -2.57
N ALA A 248 6.90 11.46 -3.39
CA ALA A 248 6.90 11.55 -4.86
C ALA A 248 8.26 12.04 -5.41
N ARG A 249 9.34 11.47 -4.90
CA ARG A 249 10.71 11.81 -5.33
C ARG A 249 11.05 11.25 -6.71
N HIS A 250 10.32 10.23 -7.13
CA HIS A 250 10.47 9.62 -8.45
C HIS A 250 9.10 9.41 -9.09
N VAL A 251 8.66 10.42 -9.85
CA VAL A 251 7.37 10.44 -10.53
C VAL A 251 7.52 9.82 -11.92
N LEU A 252 6.70 8.83 -12.24
CA LEU A 252 6.68 8.12 -13.53
C LEU A 252 5.70 8.74 -14.54
N GLY A 253 4.85 9.64 -14.09
CA GLY A 253 3.85 10.31 -14.90
C GLY A 253 2.78 10.98 -14.03
N ARG A 254 1.76 11.49 -14.66
CA ARG A 254 0.60 12.09 -14.00
C ARG A 254 -0.67 11.68 -14.75
N ILE A 255 -1.68 11.24 -14.01
CA ILE A 255 -3.00 10.98 -14.55
C ILE A 255 -3.76 12.31 -14.64
N ALA A 256 -4.32 12.57 -15.80
CA ALA A 256 -5.15 13.72 -16.13
C ALA A 256 -6.22 13.28 -17.15
N LEU A 257 -7.09 14.20 -17.58
CA LEU A 257 -8.16 13.88 -18.52
C LEU A 257 -7.69 13.36 -19.88
N ASP A 258 -6.45 13.62 -20.23
CA ASP A 258 -5.80 13.23 -21.49
C ASP A 258 -4.72 12.15 -21.32
N THR A 259 -4.51 11.65 -20.10
CA THR A 259 -3.45 10.70 -19.78
C THR A 259 -3.98 9.59 -18.89
N THR A 260 -3.98 8.37 -19.41
CA THR A 260 -4.55 7.20 -18.77
C THR A 260 -3.53 6.43 -17.92
N ILE A 261 -4.02 5.49 -17.09
CA ILE A 261 -3.17 4.52 -16.36
C ILE A 261 -2.33 3.74 -17.36
N ARG A 262 -2.94 3.29 -18.47
CA ARG A 262 -2.26 2.50 -19.50
C ARG A 262 -1.15 3.29 -20.17
N ASP A 263 -1.39 4.55 -20.53
CA ASP A 263 -0.38 5.40 -21.17
C ASP A 263 0.88 5.51 -20.31
N VAL A 264 0.71 5.75 -19.00
CA VAL A 264 1.83 5.81 -18.07
C VAL A 264 2.45 4.44 -17.85
N TRP A 265 1.64 3.38 -17.69
CA TRP A 265 2.09 2.01 -17.40
C TRP A 265 2.94 1.41 -18.50
N THR A 266 2.60 1.69 -19.77
CA THR A 266 3.33 1.24 -20.96
C THR A 266 4.30 2.29 -21.50
N GLY A 267 4.33 3.47 -20.89
CA GLY A 267 5.12 4.60 -21.30
C GLY A 267 6.63 4.42 -21.10
N GLU A 268 7.37 5.36 -21.64
CA GLU A 268 8.83 5.34 -21.71
C GLU A 268 9.48 5.22 -20.32
N GLU A 269 9.00 6.00 -19.33
CA GLU A 269 9.61 6.03 -18.01
C GLU A 269 9.42 4.70 -17.25
N TYR A 270 8.24 4.05 -17.32
CA TYR A 270 8.05 2.72 -16.77
C TYR A 270 8.93 1.67 -17.48
N THR A 271 9.06 1.78 -18.78
CA THR A 271 9.92 0.90 -19.59
C THR A 271 11.39 1.07 -19.18
N ARG A 272 11.85 2.31 -19.02
CA ARG A 272 13.21 2.64 -18.59
C ARG A 272 13.51 2.06 -17.18
N VAL A 273 12.63 2.28 -16.21
CA VAL A 273 12.88 1.78 -14.84
C VAL A 273 12.82 0.25 -14.76
N ARG A 274 11.96 -0.41 -15.56
CA ARG A 274 11.95 -1.88 -15.67
C ARG A 274 13.25 -2.41 -16.29
N SER A 275 13.78 -1.76 -17.34
CA SER A 275 15.08 -2.12 -17.93
C SER A 275 16.21 -2.01 -16.92
N LEU A 276 16.31 -0.91 -16.19
CA LEU A 276 17.31 -0.76 -15.13
C LEU A 276 17.24 -1.88 -14.09
N HIS A 277 16.03 -2.31 -13.73
CA HIS A 277 15.85 -3.44 -12.81
C HIS A 277 16.29 -4.79 -13.40
N ARG A 278 16.06 -5.04 -14.70
CA ARG A 278 16.53 -6.26 -15.40
C ARG A 278 18.04 -6.31 -15.54
N GLU A 279 18.66 -5.15 -15.71
CA GLU A 279 20.10 -4.99 -15.92
C GLU A 279 20.90 -4.91 -14.59
N ALA A 280 20.25 -5.05 -13.43
CA ALA A 280 20.83 -4.86 -12.10
C ALA A 280 21.40 -3.44 -11.87
N ARG A 281 20.82 -2.44 -12.52
CA ARG A 281 21.18 -1.03 -12.46
C ARG A 281 20.22 -0.21 -11.60
N GLN A 282 19.58 -0.82 -10.62
CA GLN A 282 18.65 -0.14 -9.71
C GLN A 282 19.32 0.97 -8.89
N ASP A 283 20.64 0.97 -8.79
CA ASP A 283 21.40 2.02 -8.10
C ASP A 283 21.31 3.38 -8.79
N GLU A 284 20.95 3.40 -10.07
CA GLU A 284 20.69 4.63 -10.84
C GLU A 284 19.33 5.25 -10.51
N ILE A 285 18.47 4.52 -9.77
CA ILE A 285 17.22 5.05 -9.26
C ILE A 285 17.41 5.34 -7.76
N PRO A 286 17.48 6.61 -7.33
CA PRO A 286 17.81 6.98 -5.95
C PRO A 286 16.95 6.25 -4.89
N LEU A 287 15.66 6.10 -5.15
CA LEU A 287 14.73 5.40 -4.26
C LEU A 287 15.04 3.89 -4.17
N CYS A 288 15.51 3.26 -5.26
CA CYS A 288 15.79 1.83 -5.31
C CYS A 288 17.21 1.48 -4.86
N SER A 289 18.15 2.42 -4.93
CA SER A 289 19.58 2.21 -4.63
C SER A 289 19.82 1.58 -3.26
N ARG A 290 19.05 2.02 -2.25
CA ARG A 290 19.12 1.53 -0.86
C ARG A 290 17.90 0.73 -0.41
N CYS A 291 16.94 0.48 -1.31
CA CYS A 291 15.71 -0.22 -0.96
C CYS A 291 15.96 -1.70 -0.62
N THR A 292 15.48 -2.15 0.54
CA THR A 292 15.65 -3.53 1.02
C THR A 292 14.73 -4.54 0.33
N LYS A 293 13.76 -4.10 -0.48
CA LYS A 293 12.77 -4.98 -1.15
C LYS A 293 13.29 -5.66 -2.41
N SER A 294 14.39 -5.20 -2.99
CA SER A 294 15.00 -5.75 -4.21
C SER A 294 16.12 -6.76 -3.92
N PHE A 295 16.02 -7.50 -2.81
CA PHE A 295 16.99 -8.51 -2.41
C PHE A 295 16.31 -9.83 -2.03
N PHE A 296 17.05 -10.94 -2.18
CA PHE A 296 16.67 -12.24 -1.65
C PHE A 296 16.99 -12.33 -0.17
#